data_be212f328e1a5aea19027c3ca873aa1f
#
_entry.id   be212f328e1a5aea19027c3ca873aa1f
#
_cell.length_a   1.000
_cell.length_b   1.000
_cell.length_c   1.000
_cell.angle_alpha   90.00
_cell.angle_beta   90.00
_cell.angle_gamma   90.00
#
_symmetry.space_group_name_H-M   'P 1'
#
loop_
_entity.id
_entity.type
_entity.pdbx_description
1 polymer ?
#
loop_
_entity_poly.entity_id
_entity_poly.type
_entity_poly.pdbx_seq_one_letter_code
_entity_poly.pdbx_strand_id
1 'polypeptide(L)'
;MKIKASLMCSALLACAAPCMHAQQIDFAKERKAVVKHYRFVGDHREESMWSALYGAKSGKIYIGLCTHAEAAHFYEFDPATETMRHIVDLTELHGERGEGINTNGKIHVRMGEDAEGNVYFGSLNEDTGPECIDPSSYLGAFWYRYCPKADKVEVLGKISRHFGLLGMVMDPKYMRLYGLAEDGHLYMHDIAAKYTRDLGKVDDWDICRTIFADDEGNVYGSYPVARIWKYDPRKDEVIDLPNIRLECDNSVPPRTMSKPMIDRKVIWRVIEWDHVEKVAYGIIGGNSMLFRYDVHAGPEGKIDYIIPLTAPQYWNGANARQIPFATLTLTIANDRRIYFAPTASGSFDYVGTSWDVHDEEAFQAKLAGGYFPPVSYLMRYDLKKKQREALGLMITDDGCLCFGMGGACTGQKDGRIYFVGAVEEKDEKSVVGKVSRRWPFSMALVAYDPAKEVK
;
A
#
# COMPACT_ATOMS: atom_id res chain seq x y z
N MET A 1 -28.33 73.66 -23.28
CA MET A 1 -28.46 72.61 -22.25
C MET A 1 -27.27 71.73 -22.36
N LYS A 2 -26.27 71.90 -21.44
CA LYS A 2 -25.00 71.20 -21.48
C LYS A 2 -25.03 70.04 -20.43
N ILE A 3 -24.93 68.81 -20.89
CA ILE A 3 -24.87 67.63 -20.02
C ILE A 3 -23.37 67.35 -19.73
N LYS A 4 -23.00 67.47 -18.47
CA LYS A 4 -21.68 67.08 -17.99
C LYS A 4 -21.64 65.56 -17.81
N ALA A 5 -20.75 64.89 -18.52
CA ALA A 5 -20.41 63.49 -18.23
C ALA A 5 -19.38 63.42 -17.11
N SER A 6 -19.73 62.74 -16.03
CA SER A 6 -18.83 62.46 -14.89
C SER A 6 -18.14 61.12 -15.17
N LEU A 7 -16.82 61.16 -15.36
CA LEU A 7 -15.99 59.95 -15.37
C LEU A 7 -15.80 59.47 -13.94
N MET A 8 -16.37 58.32 -13.63
CA MET A 8 -16.01 57.55 -12.42
C MET A 8 -14.82 56.64 -12.76
N CYS A 9 -13.67 56.99 -12.23
CA CYS A 9 -12.48 56.14 -12.26
C CYS A 9 -12.65 55.05 -11.20
N SER A 10 -12.96 53.81 -11.62
CA SER A 10 -12.95 52.65 -10.75
C SER A 10 -11.52 52.14 -10.63
N ALA A 11 -10.90 52.40 -9.48
CA ALA A 11 -9.63 51.81 -9.13
C ALA A 11 -9.84 50.32 -8.83
N LEU A 12 -9.41 49.45 -9.74
CA LEU A 12 -9.24 48.02 -9.48
C LEU A 12 -8.06 47.85 -8.49
N LEU A 13 -8.36 47.67 -7.23
CA LEU A 13 -7.39 47.07 -6.31
C LEU A 13 -7.20 45.61 -6.73
N ALA A 14 -6.13 45.34 -7.45
CA ALA A 14 -5.62 44.00 -7.61
C ALA A 14 -5.10 43.52 -6.21
N CYS A 15 -5.91 42.79 -5.48
CA CYS A 15 -5.43 42.01 -4.36
C CYS A 15 -4.46 40.96 -4.93
N ALA A 16 -3.17 41.26 -4.92
CA ALA A 16 -2.13 40.26 -5.07
C ALA A 16 -2.29 39.31 -3.88
N ALA A 17 -2.91 38.15 -4.11
CA ALA A 17 -2.85 37.07 -3.16
C ALA A 17 -1.35 36.76 -2.92
N PRO A 18 -0.89 36.70 -1.67
CA PRO A 18 0.48 36.35 -1.41
C PRO A 18 0.71 34.96 -2.01
N CYS A 19 1.65 34.87 -2.94
CA CYS A 19 2.16 33.62 -3.44
C CYS A 19 2.76 32.90 -2.22
N MET A 20 1.98 32.04 -1.58
CA MET A 20 2.45 31.25 -0.45
C MET A 20 3.48 30.27 -1.03
N HIS A 21 4.74 30.62 -0.90
CA HIS A 21 5.87 29.72 -1.19
C HIS A 21 5.64 28.47 -0.34
N ALA A 22 5.57 27.32 -0.98
CA ALA A 22 5.56 26.05 -0.28
C ALA A 22 6.77 26.04 0.66
N GLN A 23 6.53 25.92 1.95
CA GLN A 23 7.60 25.96 2.93
C GLN A 23 8.46 24.71 2.71
N GLN A 24 9.66 24.91 2.22
CA GLN A 24 10.61 23.84 1.93
C GLN A 24 10.86 23.05 3.22
N ILE A 25 10.80 21.72 3.16
CA ILE A 25 11.16 20.88 4.32
C ILE A 25 12.65 21.05 4.58
N ASP A 26 12.97 21.51 5.77
CA ASP A 26 14.33 21.49 6.28
C ASP A 26 14.59 20.12 6.94
N PHE A 27 15.04 19.17 6.14
CA PHE A 27 15.31 17.81 6.60
C PHE A 27 16.29 17.74 7.78
N ALA A 28 17.12 18.74 7.96
CA ALA A 28 18.05 18.80 9.10
C ALA A 28 17.31 19.00 10.44
N LYS A 29 16.18 19.70 10.41
CA LYS A 29 15.36 20.01 11.61
C LYS A 29 14.24 19.01 11.89
N GLU A 30 13.92 18.14 10.93
CA GLU A 30 12.87 17.15 11.16
C GLU A 30 13.31 16.08 12.17
N ARG A 31 12.40 15.64 13.05
CA ARG A 31 12.61 14.43 13.84
C ARG A 31 12.83 13.25 12.88
N LYS A 32 13.72 12.35 13.21
CA LYS A 32 14.14 11.25 12.36
C LYS A 32 13.74 9.91 12.98
N ALA A 33 13.08 9.09 12.18
CA ALA A 33 12.89 7.67 12.46
C ALA A 33 14.02 6.91 11.74
N VAL A 34 15.06 6.53 12.49
CA VAL A 34 16.20 5.82 11.92
C VAL A 34 15.83 4.38 11.65
N VAL A 35 16.10 3.91 10.44
CA VAL A 35 15.79 2.57 9.96
C VAL A 35 17.03 1.90 9.38
N LYS A 36 17.06 0.57 9.41
CA LYS A 36 18.02 -0.23 8.66
C LYS A 36 17.42 -0.65 7.34
N HIS A 37 18.23 -0.78 6.29
CA HIS A 37 17.73 -1.20 4.98
C HIS A 37 18.52 -2.39 4.44
N TYR A 38 17.84 -3.20 3.61
CA TYR A 38 18.40 -4.40 2.99
C TYR A 38 18.01 -4.43 1.53
N ARG A 39 19.01 -4.52 0.64
CA ARG A 39 18.82 -4.57 -0.80
C ARG A 39 18.36 -5.95 -1.24
N PHE A 40 17.53 -5.99 -2.27
CA PHE A 40 17.14 -7.22 -2.91
C PHE A 40 18.31 -7.77 -3.72
N VAL A 41 18.45 -9.09 -3.72
CA VAL A 41 19.54 -9.81 -4.41
C VAL A 41 19.13 -10.18 -5.83
N GLY A 42 20.11 -10.33 -6.72
CA GLY A 42 19.94 -10.64 -8.14
C GLY A 42 19.97 -9.40 -9.02
N ASP A 43 19.92 -9.63 -10.33
CA ASP A 43 19.93 -8.58 -11.35
C ASP A 43 18.51 -8.16 -11.74
N HIS A 44 17.57 -8.30 -10.82
CA HIS A 44 16.17 -7.99 -11.03
C HIS A 44 15.94 -6.48 -10.93
N ARG A 45 15.07 -6.01 -11.81
CA ARG A 45 14.66 -4.61 -11.85
C ARG A 45 13.42 -4.39 -10.99
N GLU A 46 13.58 -4.43 -9.69
CA GLU A 46 12.48 -4.22 -8.77
C GLU A 46 11.96 -2.78 -8.81
N GLU A 47 10.69 -2.62 -9.14
CA GLU A 47 10.09 -1.30 -9.34
C GLU A 47 9.14 -0.88 -8.23
N SER A 48 8.38 -1.82 -7.66
CA SER A 48 7.43 -1.49 -6.62
C SER A 48 6.95 -2.69 -5.80
N MET A 49 6.34 -2.37 -4.68
CA MET A 49 5.57 -3.28 -3.85
C MET A 49 4.33 -2.58 -3.33
N TRP A 50 3.22 -3.30 -3.21
CA TRP A 50 1.96 -2.73 -2.72
C TRP A 50 1.61 -3.24 -1.32
N SER A 51 1.17 -4.49 -1.16
CA SER A 51 0.82 -5.04 0.15
C SER A 51 1.45 -6.41 0.41
N ALA A 52 2.28 -6.90 -0.50
CA ALA A 52 2.86 -8.24 -0.46
C ALA A 52 4.05 -8.35 0.49
N LEU A 53 3.82 -8.09 1.78
CA LEU A 53 4.81 -8.20 2.85
C LEU A 53 4.20 -8.98 4.02
N TYR A 54 4.92 -9.98 4.51
CA TYR A 54 4.42 -10.87 5.55
C TYR A 54 5.51 -11.29 6.55
N GLY A 55 5.24 -11.10 7.84
CA GLY A 55 6.09 -11.58 8.93
C GLY A 55 5.60 -12.95 9.42
N ALA A 56 6.32 -14.00 9.06
CA ALA A 56 5.95 -15.37 9.38
C ALA A 56 6.26 -15.74 10.84
N LYS A 57 5.53 -16.72 11.40
CA LYS A 57 5.76 -17.27 12.74
C LYS A 57 7.16 -17.87 12.91
N SER A 58 7.77 -18.31 11.82
CA SER A 58 9.18 -18.74 11.79
C SER A 58 10.17 -17.63 12.13
N GLY A 59 9.76 -16.37 12.01
CA GLY A 59 10.58 -15.16 12.13
C GLY A 59 11.13 -14.67 10.79
N LYS A 60 10.90 -15.39 9.70
CA LYS A 60 11.23 -14.96 8.35
C LYS A 60 10.26 -13.86 7.88
N ILE A 61 10.71 -13.01 6.97
CA ILE A 61 9.91 -12.01 6.29
C ILE A 61 9.82 -12.41 4.82
N TYR A 62 8.60 -12.53 4.31
CA TYR A 62 8.34 -12.84 2.90
C TYR A 62 7.89 -11.59 2.15
N ILE A 63 8.42 -11.42 0.95
CA ILE A 63 8.25 -10.20 0.16
C ILE A 63 7.88 -10.56 -1.28
N GLY A 64 6.80 -9.97 -1.79
CA GLY A 64 6.42 -10.01 -3.19
C GLY A 64 6.67 -8.66 -3.85
N LEU A 65 7.39 -8.66 -4.95
CA LEU A 65 7.73 -7.46 -5.70
C LEU A 65 7.22 -7.55 -7.14
N CYS A 66 7.31 -6.45 -7.85
CA CYS A 66 7.03 -6.42 -9.28
C CYS A 66 8.11 -5.67 -10.05
N THR A 67 8.34 -6.16 -11.25
CA THR A 67 8.95 -5.41 -12.34
C THR A 67 7.87 -5.23 -13.39
N HIS A 68 7.37 -4.01 -13.54
CA HIS A 68 6.23 -3.73 -14.41
C HIS A 68 6.40 -4.36 -15.80
N ALA A 69 5.40 -5.14 -16.22
CA ALA A 69 5.35 -5.87 -17.51
C ALA A 69 6.47 -6.92 -17.74
N GLU A 70 7.29 -7.25 -16.74
CA GLU A 70 8.34 -8.26 -16.89
C GLU A 70 8.10 -9.48 -16.01
N ALA A 71 8.13 -9.29 -14.67
CA ALA A 71 8.02 -10.40 -13.73
C ALA A 71 7.58 -9.97 -12.33
N ALA A 72 7.02 -10.89 -11.59
CA ALA A 72 6.87 -10.79 -10.13
C ALA A 72 7.89 -11.68 -9.44
N HIS A 73 8.59 -11.12 -8.48
CA HIS A 73 9.63 -11.80 -7.72
C HIS A 73 9.19 -12.03 -6.28
N PHE A 74 9.49 -13.22 -5.77
CA PHE A 74 9.20 -13.59 -4.38
C PHE A 74 10.50 -13.82 -3.63
N TYR A 75 10.62 -13.16 -2.47
CA TYR A 75 11.83 -13.17 -1.65
C TYR A 75 11.54 -13.64 -0.23
N GLU A 76 12.58 -14.16 0.41
CA GLU A 76 12.64 -14.41 1.84
C GLU A 76 13.79 -13.59 2.44
N PHE A 77 13.52 -12.92 3.56
CA PHE A 77 14.53 -12.28 4.37
C PHE A 77 14.60 -12.97 5.73
N ASP A 78 15.82 -13.29 6.19
CA ASP A 78 16.09 -13.83 7.51
C ASP A 78 16.60 -12.71 8.45
N PRO A 79 15.78 -12.21 9.39
CA PRO A 79 16.23 -11.18 10.32
C PRO A 79 17.37 -11.61 11.25
N ALA A 80 17.52 -12.91 11.51
CA ALA A 80 18.55 -13.42 12.43
C ALA A 80 19.95 -13.37 11.81
N THR A 81 20.06 -13.59 10.51
CA THR A 81 21.32 -13.53 9.75
C THR A 81 21.42 -12.29 8.88
N GLU A 82 20.32 -11.51 8.78
CA GLU A 82 20.18 -10.34 7.89
C GLU A 82 20.46 -10.67 6.42
N THR A 83 20.04 -11.85 5.99
CA THR A 83 20.23 -12.32 4.63
C THR A 83 18.95 -12.30 3.82
N MET A 84 19.04 -11.80 2.59
CA MET A 84 17.97 -11.79 1.59
C MET A 84 18.18 -12.93 0.60
N ARG A 85 17.10 -13.65 0.26
CA ARG A 85 17.12 -14.73 -0.71
C ARG A 85 16.00 -14.54 -1.73
N HIS A 86 16.32 -14.60 -3.01
CA HIS A 86 15.34 -14.72 -4.09
C HIS A 86 14.84 -16.17 -4.15
N ILE A 87 13.52 -16.37 -4.16
CA ILE A 87 12.90 -17.69 -4.17
C ILE A 87 12.47 -18.07 -5.58
N VAL A 88 11.70 -17.19 -6.22
CA VAL A 88 11.12 -17.48 -7.54
C VAL A 88 10.77 -16.21 -8.31
N ASP A 89 10.90 -16.31 -9.63
CA ASP A 89 10.32 -15.46 -10.66
C ASP A 89 9.04 -16.15 -11.18
N LEU A 90 7.88 -15.51 -11.02
CA LEU A 90 6.60 -16.10 -11.42
C LEU A 90 6.47 -16.23 -12.95
N THR A 91 7.05 -15.30 -13.69
CA THR A 91 7.05 -15.36 -15.16
C THR A 91 7.85 -16.57 -15.66
N GLU A 92 9.00 -16.81 -15.04
CA GLU A 92 9.82 -17.99 -15.33
C GLU A 92 9.12 -19.29 -14.91
N LEU A 93 8.49 -19.30 -13.74
CA LEU A 93 7.74 -20.45 -13.22
C LEU A 93 6.65 -20.93 -14.17
N HIS A 94 6.00 -20.00 -14.87
CA HIS A 94 4.95 -20.30 -15.85
C HIS A 94 5.44 -20.45 -17.29
N GLY A 95 6.73 -20.19 -17.57
CA GLY A 95 7.27 -20.18 -18.91
C GLY A 95 6.73 -19.06 -19.79
N GLU A 96 6.36 -17.94 -19.19
CA GLU A 96 5.69 -16.80 -19.85
C GLU A 96 6.67 -15.80 -20.49
N ARG A 97 7.96 -16.08 -20.49
CA ARG A 97 8.95 -15.20 -21.13
C ARG A 97 8.83 -15.25 -22.64
N GLY A 98 8.57 -14.10 -23.25
CA GLY A 98 8.48 -13.93 -24.70
C GLY A 98 7.85 -12.60 -25.08
N GLU A 99 8.20 -12.09 -26.27
CA GLU A 99 7.54 -10.90 -26.82
C GLU A 99 6.04 -11.17 -27.03
N GLY A 100 5.23 -10.22 -26.62
CA GLY A 100 3.79 -10.27 -26.83
C GLY A 100 3.00 -11.08 -25.80
N ILE A 101 3.59 -11.51 -24.69
CA ILE A 101 2.92 -12.28 -23.65
C ILE A 101 2.66 -11.39 -22.43
N ASN A 102 1.40 -11.32 -21.99
CA ASN A 102 1.04 -10.73 -20.71
C ASN A 102 1.49 -11.65 -19.58
N THR A 103 2.19 -11.11 -18.61
CA THR A 103 2.86 -11.88 -17.57
C THR A 103 2.15 -11.79 -16.24
N ASN A 104 2.46 -12.71 -15.31
CA ASN A 104 2.17 -12.57 -13.89
C ASN A 104 3.19 -11.61 -13.26
N GLY A 105 3.15 -10.35 -13.69
CA GLY A 105 4.15 -9.33 -13.41
C GLY A 105 4.14 -8.77 -12.00
N LYS A 106 3.16 -9.16 -11.14
CA LYS A 106 3.02 -8.57 -9.80
C LYS A 106 2.52 -9.56 -8.75
N ILE A 107 3.13 -9.55 -7.58
CA ILE A 107 2.52 -10.05 -6.35
C ILE A 107 2.02 -8.82 -5.57
N HIS A 108 0.70 -8.59 -5.65
CA HIS A 108 0.10 -7.36 -5.13
C HIS A 108 -0.48 -7.50 -3.73
N VAL A 109 -0.81 -8.72 -3.33
CA VAL A 109 -1.69 -9.04 -2.23
C VAL A 109 -0.96 -9.35 -0.93
N ARG A 110 -1.62 -9.13 0.21
CA ARG A 110 -1.15 -9.65 1.50
C ARG A 110 -1.08 -11.16 1.45
N MET A 111 -0.13 -11.73 2.16
CA MET A 111 0.09 -13.17 2.24
C MET A 111 -0.57 -13.74 3.50
N GLY A 112 -0.73 -15.06 3.54
CA GLY A 112 -1.18 -15.80 4.71
C GLY A 112 -0.30 -17.01 4.97
N GLU A 113 -0.35 -17.54 6.21
CA GLU A 113 0.46 -18.68 6.66
C GLU A 113 -0.42 -19.72 7.34
N ASP A 114 -0.24 -21.00 6.99
CA ASP A 114 -0.90 -22.10 7.68
C ASP A 114 -0.17 -22.53 8.96
N ALA A 115 -0.69 -23.56 9.61
CA ALA A 115 -0.11 -24.11 10.83
C ALA A 115 1.24 -24.80 10.60
N GLU A 116 1.49 -25.28 9.39
CA GLU A 116 2.73 -25.93 8.98
C GLU A 116 3.82 -24.94 8.58
N GLY A 117 3.49 -23.66 8.46
CA GLY A 117 4.38 -22.57 8.05
C GLY A 117 4.48 -22.39 6.53
N ASN A 118 3.56 -22.97 5.76
CA ASN A 118 3.48 -22.68 4.34
C ASN A 118 2.87 -21.28 4.12
N VAL A 119 3.41 -20.55 3.14
CA VAL A 119 2.98 -19.18 2.83
C VAL A 119 2.20 -19.16 1.52
N TYR A 120 1.05 -18.50 1.56
CA TYR A 120 0.10 -18.44 0.46
C TYR A 120 0.02 -17.01 -0.10
N PHE A 121 -0.05 -16.91 -1.42
CA PHE A 121 -0.18 -15.63 -2.13
C PHE A 121 -0.88 -15.81 -3.49
N GLY A 122 -1.14 -14.71 -4.17
CA GLY A 122 -1.71 -14.72 -5.51
C GLY A 122 -1.08 -13.68 -6.40
N SER A 123 -1.15 -13.88 -7.71
CA SER A 123 -0.61 -12.96 -8.70
C SER A 123 -1.63 -11.96 -9.23
N LEU A 124 -1.09 -10.91 -9.81
CA LEU A 124 -1.79 -9.90 -10.59
C LEU A 124 -1.08 -9.78 -11.93
N ASN A 125 -1.86 -9.72 -13.00
CA ASN A 125 -1.35 -9.26 -14.27
C ASN A 125 -0.99 -7.78 -14.17
N GLU A 126 0.08 -7.37 -14.80
CA GLU A 126 0.36 -5.97 -14.95
C GLU A 126 0.39 -5.60 -16.42
N ASP A 127 -0.69 -4.95 -16.77
CA ASP A 127 -0.90 -4.37 -18.07
C ASP A 127 -0.67 -2.87 -17.94
N THR A 128 0.57 -2.44 -18.18
CA THR A 128 0.94 -1.04 -18.02
C THR A 128 1.42 -0.44 -19.31
N GLY A 129 0.53 0.24 -19.98
CA GLY A 129 0.88 1.21 -20.99
C GLY A 129 0.42 0.90 -22.42
N PRO A 130 0.81 1.75 -23.38
CA PRO A 130 0.38 1.65 -24.79
C PRO A 130 0.93 0.42 -25.51
N GLU A 131 1.83 -0.31 -24.88
CA GLU A 131 2.39 -1.58 -25.33
C GLU A 131 1.65 -2.78 -24.73
N CYS A 132 0.42 -2.54 -24.26
CA CYS A 132 -0.45 -3.61 -23.81
C CYS A 132 -0.48 -4.75 -24.81
N ILE A 133 0.18 -5.80 -24.41
CA ILE A 133 0.25 -7.03 -25.12
C ILE A 133 -1.16 -7.60 -25.21
N ASP A 134 -1.49 -8.21 -26.32
CA ASP A 134 -2.80 -8.80 -26.57
C ASP A 134 -3.36 -9.49 -25.33
N PRO A 135 -4.45 -8.98 -24.72
CA PRO A 135 -5.07 -9.59 -23.53
C PRO A 135 -5.42 -11.07 -23.72
N SER A 136 -5.56 -11.52 -24.97
CA SER A 136 -5.80 -12.92 -25.28
C SER A 136 -4.61 -13.83 -24.97
N SER A 137 -3.40 -13.29 -24.90
CA SER A 137 -2.18 -14.03 -24.56
C SER A 137 -1.97 -14.24 -23.05
N TYR A 138 -2.73 -13.54 -22.20
CA TYR A 138 -2.60 -13.66 -20.75
C TYR A 138 -3.07 -15.02 -20.27
N LEU A 139 -2.19 -15.75 -19.58
CA LEU A 139 -2.49 -17.09 -19.08
C LEU A 139 -3.43 -17.09 -17.88
N GLY A 140 -3.66 -15.94 -17.26
CA GLY A 140 -4.48 -15.75 -16.08
C GLY A 140 -3.64 -15.56 -14.81
N ALA A 141 -4.32 -15.25 -13.73
CA ALA A 141 -3.74 -15.16 -12.41
C ALA A 141 -3.91 -16.48 -11.66
N PHE A 142 -3.00 -16.74 -10.71
CA PHE A 142 -2.92 -18.01 -10.01
C PHE A 142 -2.76 -17.82 -8.51
N TRP A 143 -3.20 -18.86 -7.77
CA TRP A 143 -2.89 -19.06 -6.36
C TRP A 143 -1.61 -19.85 -6.24
N TYR A 144 -0.78 -19.48 -5.26
CA TYR A 144 0.51 -20.11 -4.98
C TYR A 144 0.63 -20.50 -3.52
N ARG A 145 1.45 -21.51 -3.26
CA ARG A 145 1.93 -21.90 -1.96
C ARG A 145 3.45 -22.03 -1.99
N TYR A 146 4.13 -21.34 -1.11
CA TYR A 146 5.54 -21.61 -0.82
C TYR A 146 5.64 -22.53 0.38
N CYS A 147 6.33 -23.66 0.24
CA CYS A 147 6.63 -24.61 1.30
C CYS A 147 8.08 -24.42 1.75
N PRO A 148 8.38 -23.75 2.89
CA PRO A 148 9.75 -23.50 3.33
C PRO A 148 10.54 -24.77 3.61
N LYS A 149 9.86 -25.85 4.07
CA LYS A 149 10.52 -27.14 4.37
C LYS A 149 11.02 -27.84 3.12
N ALA A 150 10.33 -27.68 2.01
CA ALA A 150 10.69 -28.29 0.72
C ALA A 150 11.44 -27.30 -0.18
N ASP A 151 11.52 -26.03 0.22
CA ASP A 151 12.05 -24.92 -0.57
C ASP A 151 11.43 -24.86 -1.99
N LYS A 152 10.10 -24.91 -2.05
CA LYS A 152 9.37 -25.05 -3.30
C LYS A 152 8.13 -24.17 -3.35
N VAL A 153 7.96 -23.46 -4.46
CA VAL A 153 6.70 -22.80 -4.83
C VAL A 153 5.85 -23.75 -5.67
N GLU A 154 4.58 -23.86 -5.32
CA GLU A 154 3.59 -24.67 -6.00
C GLU A 154 2.46 -23.78 -6.52
N VAL A 155 2.03 -24.02 -7.75
CA VAL A 155 0.82 -23.43 -8.33
C VAL A 155 -0.37 -24.26 -7.86
N LEU A 156 -1.26 -23.63 -7.07
CA LEU A 156 -2.43 -24.33 -6.50
C LEU A 156 -3.62 -24.38 -7.47
N GLY A 157 -3.75 -23.34 -8.30
CA GLY A 157 -4.84 -23.27 -9.26
C GLY A 157 -5.00 -21.87 -9.85
N LYS A 158 -5.78 -21.79 -10.91
CA LYS A 158 -6.10 -20.54 -11.59
C LYS A 158 -7.19 -19.78 -10.82
N ILE A 159 -7.02 -18.46 -10.73
CA ILE A 159 -8.00 -17.54 -10.17
C ILE A 159 -9.01 -17.17 -11.25
N SER A 160 -8.52 -16.51 -12.28
CA SER A 160 -9.27 -16.03 -13.42
C SER A 160 -8.43 -16.14 -14.69
N ARG A 161 -9.10 -16.13 -15.84
CA ARG A 161 -8.40 -16.14 -17.13
C ARG A 161 -7.82 -14.78 -17.49
N HIS A 162 -8.44 -13.70 -17.06
CA HIS A 162 -8.12 -12.36 -17.54
C HIS A 162 -7.75 -11.37 -16.43
N PHE A 163 -8.05 -11.68 -15.17
CA PHE A 163 -7.95 -10.74 -14.06
C PHE A 163 -7.11 -11.32 -12.94
N GLY A 164 -6.30 -10.47 -12.33
CA GLY A 164 -5.46 -10.81 -11.19
C GLY A 164 -5.99 -10.22 -9.88
N LEU A 165 -5.30 -10.50 -8.79
CA LEU A 165 -5.74 -10.12 -7.44
C LEU A 165 -5.25 -8.73 -7.03
N LEU A 166 -6.18 -7.91 -6.58
CA LEU A 166 -5.92 -6.62 -5.91
C LEU A 166 -5.79 -6.74 -4.39
N GLY A 167 -6.53 -7.68 -3.80
CA GLY A 167 -6.50 -7.94 -2.37
C GLY A 167 -6.68 -9.42 -2.08
N MET A 168 -6.10 -9.91 -0.99
CA MET A 168 -6.23 -11.28 -0.55
C MET A 168 -6.25 -11.36 0.97
N VAL A 169 -6.94 -12.36 1.47
CA VAL A 169 -6.83 -12.81 2.85
C VAL A 169 -6.91 -14.34 2.91
N MET A 170 -6.15 -14.93 3.81
CA MET A 170 -6.26 -16.34 4.17
C MET A 170 -7.14 -16.47 5.40
N ASP A 171 -8.11 -17.37 5.34
CA ASP A 171 -8.86 -17.85 6.50
C ASP A 171 -8.26 -19.17 6.98
N PRO A 172 -7.54 -19.17 8.10
CA PRO A 172 -6.90 -20.38 8.62
C PRO A 172 -7.89 -21.37 9.22
N LYS A 173 -9.11 -20.92 9.57
CA LYS A 173 -10.14 -21.77 10.18
C LYS A 173 -10.71 -22.78 9.19
N TYR A 174 -11.04 -22.32 7.98
CA TYR A 174 -11.57 -23.17 6.91
C TYR A 174 -10.52 -23.57 5.88
N MET A 175 -9.27 -23.15 6.06
CA MET A 175 -8.18 -23.35 5.10
C MET A 175 -8.55 -22.89 3.70
N ARG A 176 -8.98 -21.62 3.60
CA ARG A 176 -9.43 -20.98 2.36
C ARG A 176 -8.68 -19.70 2.10
N LEU A 177 -8.41 -19.45 0.83
CA LEU A 177 -7.90 -18.17 0.33
C LEU A 177 -9.08 -17.42 -0.29
N TYR A 178 -9.19 -16.16 0.03
CA TYR A 178 -10.15 -15.25 -0.60
C TYR A 178 -9.41 -14.13 -1.29
N GLY A 179 -9.77 -13.84 -2.54
CA GLY A 179 -9.13 -12.82 -3.35
C GLY A 179 -10.14 -11.92 -4.04
N LEU A 180 -9.92 -10.61 -3.93
CA LEU A 180 -10.64 -9.61 -4.69
C LEU A 180 -9.84 -9.34 -5.96
N ALA A 181 -10.45 -9.61 -7.12
CA ALA A 181 -9.81 -9.44 -8.42
C ALA A 181 -10.15 -8.11 -9.10
N GLU A 182 -9.44 -7.81 -10.18
CA GLU A 182 -9.58 -6.55 -10.93
C GLU A 182 -10.96 -6.35 -11.56
N ASP A 183 -11.70 -7.45 -11.84
CA ASP A 183 -13.08 -7.40 -12.33
C ASP A 183 -14.11 -7.08 -11.24
N GLY A 184 -13.66 -6.92 -10.00
CA GLY A 184 -14.51 -6.68 -8.83
C GLY A 184 -15.18 -7.94 -8.28
N HIS A 185 -14.79 -9.12 -8.74
CA HIS A 185 -15.29 -10.38 -8.21
C HIS A 185 -14.47 -10.86 -7.01
N LEU A 186 -15.16 -11.50 -6.06
CA LEU A 186 -14.54 -12.21 -4.95
C LEU A 186 -14.38 -13.68 -5.36
N TYR A 187 -13.14 -14.14 -5.37
CA TYR A 187 -12.80 -15.54 -5.62
C TYR A 187 -12.41 -16.23 -4.31
N MET A 188 -12.78 -17.49 -4.18
CA MET A 188 -12.42 -18.34 -3.06
C MET A 188 -11.70 -19.58 -3.57
N HIS A 189 -10.55 -19.92 -2.97
CA HIS A 189 -9.85 -21.18 -3.21
C HIS A 189 -9.86 -22.03 -1.94
N ASP A 190 -10.47 -23.19 -2.04
CA ASP A 190 -10.42 -24.22 -0.98
C ASP A 190 -9.11 -25.02 -1.17
N ILE A 191 -8.20 -24.87 -0.22
CA ILE A 191 -6.84 -25.46 -0.30
C ILE A 191 -6.90 -26.97 -0.29
N ALA A 192 -7.77 -27.54 0.52
CA ALA A 192 -7.90 -29.00 0.67
C ALA A 192 -8.59 -29.62 -0.56
N ALA A 193 -9.66 -28.99 -1.04
CA ALA A 193 -10.38 -29.45 -2.22
C ALA A 193 -9.68 -29.11 -3.54
N LYS A 194 -8.66 -28.23 -3.51
CA LYS A 194 -7.95 -27.73 -4.71
C LYS A 194 -8.90 -27.14 -5.75
N TYR A 195 -9.83 -26.36 -5.29
CA TYR A 195 -10.91 -25.82 -6.11
C TYR A 195 -11.06 -24.32 -5.91
N THR A 196 -11.13 -23.58 -7.02
CA THR A 196 -11.41 -22.15 -7.04
C THR A 196 -12.84 -21.90 -7.49
N ARG A 197 -13.54 -21.03 -6.78
CA ARG A 197 -14.91 -20.62 -7.07
C ARG A 197 -15.01 -19.11 -7.12
N ASP A 198 -15.74 -18.60 -8.10
CA ASP A 198 -16.21 -17.24 -8.18
C ASP A 198 -17.45 -17.09 -7.27
N LEU A 199 -17.36 -16.19 -6.28
CA LEU A 199 -18.43 -15.87 -5.34
C LEU A 199 -19.32 -14.71 -5.82
N GLY A 200 -19.02 -14.16 -6.98
CA GLY A 200 -19.75 -13.06 -7.59
C GLY A 200 -19.10 -11.69 -7.42
N LYS A 201 -19.70 -10.71 -8.07
CA LYS A 201 -19.21 -9.34 -8.09
C LYS A 201 -19.56 -8.63 -6.79
N VAL A 202 -18.55 -8.08 -6.13
CA VAL A 202 -18.65 -7.34 -4.86
C VAL A 202 -18.13 -5.91 -4.97
N ASP A 203 -17.43 -5.56 -6.03
CA ASP A 203 -16.79 -4.27 -6.20
C ASP A 203 -16.72 -3.85 -7.67
N ASP A 204 -16.35 -2.61 -7.92
CA ASP A 204 -15.92 -2.12 -9.21
C ASP A 204 -14.41 -1.89 -9.18
N TRP A 205 -13.75 -1.94 -10.33
CA TRP A 205 -12.30 -1.99 -10.46
C TRP A 205 -11.59 -0.88 -9.67
N ASP A 206 -11.74 -0.08 -9.00
CA ASP A 206 -10.84 1.03 -8.56
C ASP A 206 -10.51 1.12 -7.05
N ILE A 207 -10.25 -0.09 -6.28
CA ILE A 207 -10.63 0.10 -5.21
C ILE A 207 -10.18 -0.43 -3.94
N CYS A 208 -10.75 -1.40 -3.40
CA CYS A 208 -10.34 -2.05 -2.17
C CYS A 208 -9.06 -2.85 -2.41
N ARG A 209 -7.95 -2.37 -1.85
CA ARG A 209 -6.65 -3.06 -1.99
C ARG A 209 -6.41 -4.08 -0.87
N THR A 210 -7.22 -4.05 0.17
CA THR A 210 -7.09 -4.98 1.30
C THR A 210 -8.46 -5.42 1.78
N ILE A 211 -8.60 -6.71 1.99
CA ILE A 211 -9.74 -7.37 2.63
C ILE A 211 -9.24 -8.04 3.90
N PHE A 212 -10.13 -8.33 4.84
CA PHE A 212 -9.76 -9.06 6.04
C PHE A 212 -10.76 -10.16 6.36
N ALA A 213 -10.31 -11.17 7.12
CA ALA A 213 -11.17 -12.19 7.70
C ALA A 213 -11.20 -12.02 9.23
N ASP A 214 -12.37 -12.21 9.83
CA ASP A 214 -12.49 -12.32 11.28
C ASP A 214 -12.16 -13.74 11.76
N ASP A 215 -12.12 -13.94 13.08
CA ASP A 215 -11.82 -15.27 13.67
C ASP A 215 -12.94 -16.32 13.43
N GLU A 216 -14.07 -15.91 12.91
CA GLU A 216 -15.16 -16.81 12.50
C GLU A 216 -15.05 -17.23 11.05
N GLY A 217 -14.13 -16.62 10.29
CA GLY A 217 -13.90 -16.86 8.87
C GLY A 217 -14.80 -16.04 7.94
N ASN A 218 -15.54 -15.05 8.46
CA ASN A 218 -16.22 -14.11 7.60
C ASN A 218 -15.21 -13.17 6.95
N VAL A 219 -15.42 -12.84 5.68
CA VAL A 219 -14.53 -11.95 4.91
C VAL A 219 -15.24 -10.64 4.65
N TYR A 220 -14.51 -9.55 4.79
CA TYR A 220 -15.05 -8.19 4.65
C TYR A 220 -14.23 -7.38 3.64
N GLY A 221 -14.91 -6.56 2.86
CA GLY A 221 -14.33 -5.59 1.96
C GLY A 221 -15.12 -4.30 1.91
N SER A 222 -14.48 -3.22 1.48
CA SER A 222 -15.16 -1.96 1.20
C SER A 222 -15.19 -1.73 -0.31
N TYR A 223 -16.21 -1.00 -0.80
CA TYR A 223 -16.32 -0.65 -2.21
C TYR A 223 -16.83 0.79 -2.39
N PRO A 224 -16.76 1.32 -3.61
CA PRO A 224 -17.02 2.73 -3.83
C PRO A 224 -18.33 3.22 -3.22
N VAL A 225 -18.32 4.52 -2.85
CA VAL A 225 -19.41 5.17 -2.14
C VAL A 225 -19.56 4.70 -0.69
N ALA A 226 -18.42 4.39 -0.05
CA ALA A 226 -18.37 4.14 1.40
C ALA A 226 -19.08 2.87 1.90
N ARG A 227 -19.43 1.96 1.02
CA ARG A 227 -20.17 0.74 1.38
C ARG A 227 -19.24 -0.36 1.88
N ILE A 228 -19.78 -1.30 2.65
CA ILE A 228 -19.08 -2.47 3.16
C ILE A 228 -19.90 -3.71 2.78
N TRP A 229 -19.21 -4.76 2.36
CA TRP A 229 -19.78 -6.08 2.15
C TRP A 229 -19.12 -7.10 3.08
N LYS A 230 -19.84 -8.19 3.33
CA LYS A 230 -19.40 -9.35 4.10
C LYS A 230 -19.71 -10.63 3.34
N TYR A 231 -18.76 -11.55 3.25
CA TYR A 231 -19.05 -12.94 2.88
C TYR A 231 -19.17 -13.79 4.15
N ASP A 232 -20.29 -14.49 4.31
CA ASP A 232 -20.51 -15.44 5.42
C ASP A 232 -20.32 -16.87 4.91
N PRO A 233 -19.21 -17.56 5.26
CA PRO A 233 -18.91 -18.90 4.75
C PRO A 233 -19.89 -19.98 5.24
N ARG A 234 -20.65 -19.73 6.30
CA ARG A 234 -21.66 -20.66 6.83
C ARG A 234 -22.96 -20.62 6.03
N LYS A 235 -23.27 -19.45 5.46
CA LYS A 235 -24.43 -19.24 4.59
C LYS A 235 -24.08 -19.38 3.13
N ASP A 236 -22.79 -19.32 2.82
CA ASP A 236 -22.26 -19.25 1.46
C ASP A 236 -22.83 -18.07 0.66
N GLU A 237 -22.82 -16.88 1.30
CA GLU A 237 -23.50 -15.70 0.78
C GLU A 237 -22.66 -14.45 0.96
N VAL A 238 -22.62 -13.60 -0.08
CA VAL A 238 -22.13 -12.23 0.00
C VAL A 238 -23.29 -11.33 0.42
N ILE A 239 -23.11 -10.60 1.50
CA ILE A 239 -24.12 -9.75 2.15
C ILE A 239 -23.65 -8.30 2.06
N ASP A 240 -24.46 -7.42 1.50
CA ASP A 240 -24.27 -5.97 1.61
C ASP A 240 -24.66 -5.50 3.01
N LEU A 241 -23.90 -4.56 3.58
CA LEU A 241 -24.17 -3.99 4.90
C LEU A 241 -24.66 -2.53 4.74
N PRO A 242 -25.96 -2.32 4.43
CA PRO A 242 -26.47 -1.03 3.97
C PRO A 242 -26.53 0.05 5.05
N ASN A 243 -26.59 -0.34 6.34
CA ASN A 243 -26.75 0.61 7.45
C ASN A 243 -25.40 1.08 8.03
N ILE A 244 -24.28 0.51 7.56
CA ILE A 244 -22.96 0.94 7.97
C ILE A 244 -22.19 1.50 6.77
N ARG A 245 -21.56 2.66 6.95
CA ARG A 245 -20.79 3.32 5.90
C ARG A 245 -19.51 3.93 6.47
N LEU A 246 -18.49 3.98 5.62
CA LEU A 246 -17.31 4.78 5.90
C LEU A 246 -17.65 6.26 5.66
N GLU A 247 -17.34 7.11 6.61
CA GLU A 247 -17.55 8.54 6.51
C GLU A 247 -16.20 9.24 6.38
N CYS A 248 -16.10 10.15 5.42
CA CYS A 248 -14.94 11.01 5.32
C CYS A 248 -15.12 12.19 6.27
N ASP A 249 -14.23 12.36 7.23
CA ASP A 249 -14.23 13.54 8.09
C ASP A 249 -13.79 14.76 7.26
N ASN A 250 -14.75 15.64 6.96
CA ASN A 250 -14.52 16.87 6.21
C ASN A 250 -13.71 17.91 6.98
N SER A 251 -13.43 17.70 8.28
CA SER A 251 -12.53 18.58 9.07
C SER A 251 -11.07 18.45 8.61
N VAL A 252 -10.72 17.36 7.93
CA VAL A 252 -9.43 17.18 7.31
C VAL A 252 -9.58 17.52 5.84
N PRO A 253 -8.94 18.58 5.32
CA PRO A 253 -9.12 19.01 3.94
C PRO A 253 -8.89 17.84 2.98
N PRO A 254 -9.83 17.54 2.09
CA PRO A 254 -9.59 16.57 1.05
C PRO A 254 -8.42 17.08 0.21
N ARG A 255 -7.53 16.19 -0.12
CA ARG A 255 -6.52 16.52 -1.12
C ARG A 255 -7.23 17.01 -2.38
N THR A 256 -6.71 18.05 -3.00
CA THR A 256 -7.22 18.59 -4.27
C THR A 256 -7.02 17.54 -5.37
N MET A 257 -7.91 16.59 -5.42
CA MET A 257 -8.04 15.65 -6.52
C MET A 257 -9.21 16.07 -7.40
N SER A 258 -9.18 15.72 -8.67
CA SER A 258 -10.32 15.93 -9.55
C SER A 258 -11.58 15.32 -8.93
N LYS A 259 -12.68 16.06 -8.98
CA LYS A 259 -13.95 15.72 -8.32
C LYS A 259 -14.42 14.26 -8.48
N PRO A 260 -14.25 13.58 -9.64
CA PRO A 260 -14.61 12.16 -9.77
C PRO A 260 -13.76 11.21 -8.92
N MET A 261 -12.55 11.61 -8.54
CA MET A 261 -11.68 10.77 -7.70
C MET A 261 -11.96 10.94 -6.20
N ILE A 262 -12.55 12.05 -5.77
CA ILE A 262 -12.96 12.26 -4.38
C ILE A 262 -14.14 11.35 -4.03
N ASP A 263 -15.13 11.26 -4.90
CA ASP A 263 -16.34 10.46 -4.67
C ASP A 263 -16.06 8.94 -4.67
N ARG A 264 -15.00 8.50 -5.35
CA ARG A 264 -14.58 7.11 -5.44
C ARG A 264 -13.72 6.62 -4.26
N LYS A 265 -13.28 7.49 -3.35
CA LYS A 265 -12.24 7.19 -2.38
C LYS A 265 -12.67 7.09 -0.93
N VAL A 266 -13.95 7.10 -0.67
CA VAL A 266 -14.44 6.74 0.67
C VAL A 266 -14.48 5.21 0.78
N ILE A 267 -13.30 4.63 0.81
CA ILE A 267 -13.03 3.22 1.05
C ILE A 267 -11.93 3.13 2.10
N TRP A 268 -11.79 2.02 2.74
CA TRP A 268 -10.54 1.81 3.46
C TRP A 268 -9.39 1.53 2.48
N ARG A 269 -8.29 2.20 2.70
CA ARG A 269 -7.10 2.00 1.89
C ARG A 269 -6.32 0.77 2.34
N VAL A 270 -6.29 0.56 3.66
CA VAL A 270 -5.66 -0.57 4.33
C VAL A 270 -6.44 -0.89 5.59
N ILE A 271 -6.57 -2.16 5.91
CA ILE A 271 -7.24 -2.66 7.11
C ILE A 271 -6.55 -3.94 7.59
N GLU A 272 -6.55 -4.15 8.91
CA GLU A 272 -5.96 -5.32 9.53
C GLU A 272 -6.82 -5.80 10.70
N TRP A 273 -7.03 -7.09 10.80
CA TRP A 273 -7.75 -7.72 11.90
C TRP A 273 -6.87 -7.83 13.15
N ASP A 274 -7.37 -7.37 14.27
CA ASP A 274 -6.73 -7.50 15.57
C ASP A 274 -7.31 -8.71 16.33
N HIS A 275 -6.58 -9.80 16.35
CA HIS A 275 -6.97 -11.02 17.05
C HIS A 275 -7.10 -10.84 18.57
N VAL A 276 -6.52 -9.80 19.16
CA VAL A 276 -6.57 -9.55 20.60
C VAL A 276 -7.89 -8.87 21.00
N GLU A 277 -8.25 -7.80 20.28
CA GLU A 277 -9.48 -7.06 20.55
C GLU A 277 -10.69 -7.56 19.77
N LYS A 278 -10.48 -8.47 18.80
CA LYS A 278 -11.51 -9.00 17.91
C LYS A 278 -12.22 -7.91 17.10
N VAL A 279 -11.44 -6.98 16.59
CA VAL A 279 -11.89 -5.87 15.77
C VAL A 279 -10.92 -5.63 14.61
N ALA A 280 -11.32 -4.89 13.59
CA ALA A 280 -10.42 -4.46 12.55
C ALA A 280 -10.01 -2.99 12.75
N TYR A 281 -8.74 -2.67 12.52
CA TYR A 281 -8.23 -1.32 12.43
C TYR A 281 -7.88 -1.00 10.99
N GLY A 282 -8.38 0.13 10.49
CA GLY A 282 -8.18 0.54 9.11
C GLY A 282 -7.94 2.03 8.94
N ILE A 283 -7.52 2.40 7.74
CA ILE A 283 -7.28 3.79 7.34
C ILE A 283 -8.14 4.12 6.13
N ILE A 284 -8.88 5.22 6.21
CA ILE A 284 -9.65 5.74 5.08
C ILE A 284 -8.70 6.34 4.04
N GLY A 285 -8.93 6.00 2.77
CA GLY A 285 -8.04 6.38 1.68
C GLY A 285 -7.92 7.87 1.42
N GLY A 286 -8.94 8.65 1.74
CA GLY A 286 -8.98 10.09 1.42
C GLY A 286 -8.27 11.00 2.41
N ASN A 287 -8.23 10.67 3.70
CA ASN A 287 -7.78 11.56 4.76
C ASN A 287 -6.88 10.92 5.82
N SER A 288 -6.43 9.68 5.64
CA SER A 288 -5.67 8.89 6.62
C SER A 288 -6.35 8.74 7.99
N MET A 289 -7.66 8.85 8.07
CA MET A 289 -8.37 8.65 9.30
C MET A 289 -8.25 7.20 9.74
N LEU A 290 -7.63 6.98 10.89
CA LEU A 290 -7.64 5.70 11.58
C LEU A 290 -9.03 5.46 12.14
N PHE A 291 -9.59 4.30 11.86
CA PHE A 291 -10.85 3.85 12.43
C PHE A 291 -10.74 2.43 12.99
N ARG A 292 -11.66 2.12 13.89
CA ARG A 292 -11.89 0.80 14.47
C ARG A 292 -13.23 0.28 13.97
N TYR A 293 -13.26 -0.89 13.39
CA TYR A 293 -14.48 -1.58 12.99
C TYR A 293 -14.71 -2.78 13.89
N ASP A 294 -15.73 -2.69 14.73
CA ASP A 294 -16.22 -3.76 15.60
C ASP A 294 -17.33 -4.51 14.87
N VAL A 295 -16.97 -5.62 14.26
CA VAL A 295 -17.90 -6.43 13.46
C VAL A 295 -18.98 -7.12 14.30
N HIS A 296 -18.80 -7.17 15.63
CA HIS A 296 -19.73 -7.81 16.57
C HIS A 296 -20.69 -6.82 17.24
N ALA A 297 -20.50 -5.52 17.05
CA ALA A 297 -21.33 -4.48 17.64
C ALA A 297 -22.61 -4.26 16.82
N GLY A 298 -23.69 -4.92 17.20
CA GLY A 298 -24.96 -4.83 16.47
C GLY A 298 -25.03 -5.72 15.21
N PRO A 299 -26.04 -5.55 14.36
CA PRO A 299 -26.28 -6.48 13.24
C PRO A 299 -25.27 -6.34 12.09
N GLU A 300 -24.71 -5.18 11.87
CA GLU A 300 -23.74 -4.89 10.80
C GLU A 300 -22.36 -4.45 11.30
N GLY A 301 -22.19 -4.38 12.62
CA GLY A 301 -21.01 -3.85 13.26
C GLY A 301 -21.10 -2.36 13.53
N LYS A 302 -19.99 -1.77 14.03
CA LYS A 302 -19.87 -0.35 14.35
C LYS A 302 -18.49 0.17 13.98
N ILE A 303 -18.45 1.35 13.35
CA ILE A 303 -17.20 2.05 13.05
C ILE A 303 -17.05 3.21 14.04
N ASP A 304 -15.90 3.23 14.71
CA ASP A 304 -15.45 4.34 15.55
C ASP A 304 -14.25 5.02 14.90
N TYR A 305 -14.39 6.30 14.55
CA TYR A 305 -13.29 7.11 14.02
C TYR A 305 -12.39 7.57 15.15
N ILE A 306 -11.09 7.44 14.99
CA ILE A 306 -10.13 7.65 16.07
C ILE A 306 -9.36 8.96 15.88
N ILE A 307 -8.47 9.00 14.91
CA ILE A 307 -7.60 10.16 14.66
C ILE A 307 -6.95 10.02 13.27
N PRO A 308 -6.71 11.14 12.55
CA PRO A 308 -5.84 11.08 11.35
C PRO A 308 -4.42 10.62 11.70
N LEU A 309 -3.88 9.67 10.96
CA LEU A 309 -2.50 9.18 11.16
C LEU A 309 -1.43 10.03 10.47
N THR A 310 -1.81 11.14 9.85
CA THR A 310 -0.87 12.16 9.38
C THR A 310 -0.67 13.21 10.46
N ALA A 311 0.55 13.66 10.65
CA ALA A 311 0.83 14.69 11.64
C ALA A 311 0.26 16.06 11.18
N PRO A 312 -0.44 16.82 12.07
CA PRO A 312 -1.09 18.08 11.69
C PRO A 312 -0.17 19.12 11.07
N GLN A 313 1.11 19.16 11.48
CA GLN A 313 2.09 20.09 10.90
C GLN A 313 2.36 19.85 9.41
N TYR A 314 2.04 18.66 8.89
CA TYR A 314 2.16 18.31 7.49
C TYR A 314 0.84 18.41 6.73
N TRP A 315 -0.23 18.73 7.45
CA TRP A 315 -1.59 18.77 6.96
C TRP A 315 -2.17 20.18 7.06
N ASN A 316 -1.65 21.10 6.31
CA ASN A 316 -2.02 22.50 6.40
C ASN A 316 -2.68 23.05 5.12
N GLY A 317 -3.70 22.40 4.62
CA GLY A 317 -4.47 22.88 3.47
C GLY A 317 -3.62 23.03 2.21
N ALA A 318 -3.21 24.25 1.87
CA ALA A 318 -2.44 24.54 0.67
C ALA A 318 -1.07 23.85 0.60
N ASN A 319 -0.54 23.37 1.74
CA ASN A 319 0.79 22.78 1.85
C ASN A 319 0.78 21.36 2.41
N ALA A 320 -0.31 20.61 2.24
CA ALA A 320 -0.37 19.22 2.68
C ALA A 320 0.81 18.43 2.08
N ARG A 321 1.78 18.07 2.94
CA ARG A 321 3.00 17.41 2.54
C ARG A 321 2.89 15.89 2.54
N GLN A 322 1.83 15.35 3.16
CA GLN A 322 1.61 13.92 3.26
C GLN A 322 0.51 13.47 2.33
N ILE A 323 0.73 12.34 1.68
CA ILE A 323 -0.21 11.74 0.74
C ILE A 323 -0.73 10.44 1.35
N PRO A 324 -1.74 10.52 2.22
CA PRO A 324 -2.12 9.39 3.04
C PRO A 324 -2.70 8.19 2.27
N PHE A 325 -3.37 8.46 1.18
CA PHE A 325 -4.06 7.40 0.43
C PHE A 325 -3.13 6.55 -0.45
N ALA A 326 -1.89 7.00 -0.68
CA ALA A 326 -0.96 6.28 -1.55
C ALA A 326 -0.30 5.07 -0.87
N THR A 327 -0.42 4.94 0.47
CA THR A 327 0.29 3.92 1.22
C THR A 327 -0.62 2.78 1.70
N LEU A 328 -0.02 1.59 1.88
CA LEU A 328 -0.65 0.39 2.40
C LEU A 328 0.07 -0.12 3.66
N THR A 329 0.73 0.79 4.37
CA THR A 329 1.76 0.49 5.36
C THR A 329 1.25 0.23 6.78
N LEU A 330 -0.05 0.08 7.01
CA LEU A 330 -0.58 -0.19 8.33
C LEU A 330 -0.21 -1.60 8.81
N THR A 331 0.34 -1.70 10.04
CA THR A 331 0.47 -2.97 10.75
C THR A 331 0.24 -2.78 12.25
N ILE A 332 -0.41 -3.78 12.88
CA ILE A 332 -0.62 -3.86 14.33
C ILE A 332 0.54 -4.68 14.92
N ALA A 333 1.41 -4.03 15.66
CA ALA A 333 2.59 -4.66 16.20
C ALA A 333 2.33 -5.40 17.53
N ASN A 334 3.26 -6.31 17.89
CA ASN A 334 3.18 -7.09 19.13
C ASN A 334 3.21 -6.21 20.39
N ASP A 335 3.74 -5.00 20.31
CA ASP A 335 3.75 -4.01 21.40
C ASP A 335 2.41 -3.29 21.60
N ARG A 336 1.37 -3.67 20.85
CA ARG A 336 0.04 -3.08 20.85
C ARG A 336 0.04 -1.64 20.34
N ARG A 337 0.82 -1.39 19.31
CA ARG A 337 0.84 -0.13 18.57
C ARG A 337 0.58 -0.37 17.10
N ILE A 338 -0.09 0.56 16.48
CA ILE A 338 -0.26 0.61 15.03
C ILE A 338 0.85 1.48 14.47
N TYR A 339 1.58 0.96 13.47
CA TYR A 339 2.56 1.72 12.71
C TYR A 339 2.06 2.00 11.30
N PHE A 340 2.34 3.18 10.82
CA PHE A 340 1.92 3.66 9.50
C PHE A 340 2.93 4.64 8.93
N ALA A 341 3.29 4.49 7.66
CA ALA A 341 4.27 5.35 6.99
C ALA A 341 3.64 6.10 5.81
N PRO A 342 2.95 7.24 6.04
CA PRO A 342 2.45 8.08 4.96
C PRO A 342 3.61 8.69 4.17
N THR A 343 3.35 9.00 2.91
CA THR A 343 4.30 9.68 2.04
C THR A 343 4.06 11.19 2.05
N ALA A 344 5.13 11.96 2.05
CA ALA A 344 5.11 13.40 1.85
C ALA A 344 5.83 13.79 0.56
N SER A 345 5.44 14.89 -0.05
CA SER A 345 6.05 15.40 -1.27
C SER A 345 6.02 16.92 -1.29
N GLY A 346 6.99 17.55 -1.94
CA GLY A 346 7.07 19.01 -2.13
C GLY A 346 6.09 19.55 -3.16
N SER A 347 5.41 18.70 -3.89
CA SER A 347 4.46 19.08 -4.94
C SER A 347 3.07 18.54 -4.67
N PHE A 348 2.05 19.36 -4.95
CA PHE A 348 0.65 18.93 -4.93
C PHE A 348 0.25 18.06 -6.13
N ASP A 349 1.01 18.13 -7.22
CA ASP A 349 0.72 17.42 -8.47
C ASP A 349 1.11 15.95 -8.41
N TYR A 350 1.55 15.49 -7.26
CA TYR A 350 1.85 14.09 -7.05
C TYR A 350 0.55 13.27 -7.03
N VAL A 351 0.11 12.92 -8.17
CA VAL A 351 -0.88 11.88 -8.41
C VAL A 351 -0.10 10.65 -8.85
N GLY A 352 0.27 9.78 -7.95
CA GLY A 352 0.75 8.41 -8.12
C GLY A 352 1.57 7.97 -9.36
N THR A 353 1.63 8.82 -10.37
CA THR A 353 2.24 8.58 -11.69
C THR A 353 3.44 9.46 -11.97
N SER A 354 3.89 10.27 -11.02
CA SER A 354 5.02 11.19 -11.22
C SER A 354 6.39 10.50 -11.27
N TRP A 355 6.39 9.20 -11.24
CA TRP A 355 7.53 8.37 -11.63
C TRP A 355 7.91 8.54 -13.10
N ASP A 356 7.00 9.10 -13.89
CA ASP A 356 7.17 9.45 -15.30
C ASP A 356 7.98 10.73 -15.54
N VAL A 357 8.92 11.05 -14.70
CA VAL A 357 9.94 12.03 -15.10
C VAL A 357 10.91 11.32 -16.04
N HIS A 358 10.46 11.14 -17.26
CA HIS A 358 11.26 10.57 -18.36
C HIS A 358 12.39 11.50 -18.80
N ASP A 359 12.38 12.74 -18.31
CA ASP A 359 13.26 13.82 -18.71
C ASP A 359 14.04 14.31 -17.48
N GLU A 360 15.33 13.96 -17.44
CA GLU A 360 16.27 14.35 -16.38
C GLU A 360 16.35 15.88 -16.25
N GLU A 361 16.34 16.61 -17.35
CA GLU A 361 16.42 18.08 -17.34
C GLU A 361 15.18 18.69 -16.71
N ALA A 362 13.98 18.20 -17.08
CA ALA A 362 12.73 18.64 -16.47
C ALA A 362 12.68 18.33 -14.97
N PHE A 363 13.26 17.22 -14.56
CA PHE A 363 13.35 16.84 -13.15
C PHE A 363 14.29 17.76 -12.37
N GLN A 364 15.48 18.03 -12.88
CA GLN A 364 16.43 18.96 -12.26
C GLN A 364 15.84 20.37 -12.15
N ALA A 365 15.07 20.82 -13.16
CA ALA A 365 14.36 22.09 -13.10
C ALA A 365 13.29 22.11 -11.99
N LYS A 366 12.59 20.99 -11.73
CA LYS A 366 11.63 20.87 -10.62
C LYS A 366 12.34 20.94 -9.26
N LEU A 367 13.49 20.27 -9.11
CA LEU A 367 14.29 20.33 -7.88
C LEU A 367 14.76 21.78 -7.62
N ALA A 368 15.24 22.47 -8.63
CA ALA A 368 15.63 23.88 -8.55
C ALA A 368 14.46 24.80 -8.19
N GLY A 369 13.25 24.44 -8.59
CA GLY A 369 11.98 25.11 -8.23
C GLY A 369 11.47 24.82 -6.82
N GLY A 370 12.21 24.06 -5.99
CA GLY A 370 11.83 23.72 -4.62
C GLY A 370 11.01 22.43 -4.48
N TYR A 371 10.88 21.64 -5.54
CA TYR A 371 10.35 20.28 -5.44
C TYR A 371 11.36 19.41 -4.66
N PHE A 372 10.86 18.56 -3.79
CA PHE A 372 11.67 17.50 -3.19
C PHE A 372 11.01 16.13 -3.46
N PRO A 373 11.82 15.06 -3.51
CA PRO A 373 11.29 13.72 -3.72
C PRO A 373 10.26 13.35 -2.65
N PRO A 374 9.31 12.47 -2.96
CA PRO A 374 8.43 11.91 -1.96
C PRO A 374 9.26 11.24 -0.85
N VAL A 375 8.98 11.59 0.38
CA VAL A 375 9.63 11.02 1.56
C VAL A 375 8.60 10.39 2.48
N SER A 376 8.97 9.37 3.22
CA SER A 376 8.09 8.72 4.17
C SER A 376 8.33 9.20 5.58
N TYR A 377 7.24 9.43 6.31
CA TYR A 377 7.25 9.68 7.75
C TYR A 377 6.74 8.44 8.46
N LEU A 378 7.32 8.14 9.61
CA LEU A 378 6.82 7.06 10.44
C LEU A 378 5.87 7.64 11.51
N MET A 379 4.67 7.12 11.53
CA MET A 379 3.62 7.44 12.49
C MET A 379 3.32 6.22 13.35
N ARG A 380 2.93 6.47 14.59
CA ARG A 380 2.55 5.43 15.54
C ARG A 380 1.26 5.84 16.28
N TYR A 381 0.38 4.88 16.52
CA TYR A 381 -0.76 5.03 17.43
C TYR A 381 -0.72 3.96 18.52
N ASP A 382 -0.64 4.39 19.76
CA ASP A 382 -0.64 3.50 20.94
C ASP A 382 -2.08 3.12 21.29
N LEU A 383 -2.45 1.87 21.11
CA LEU A 383 -3.82 1.37 21.36
C LEU A 383 -4.21 1.44 22.83
N LYS A 384 -3.25 1.31 23.75
CA LYS A 384 -3.49 1.38 25.20
C LYS A 384 -3.65 2.82 25.69
N LYS A 385 -2.74 3.69 25.25
CA LYS A 385 -2.74 5.12 25.64
C LYS A 385 -3.70 5.96 24.81
N LYS A 386 -4.19 5.44 23.69
CA LYS A 386 -5.01 6.16 22.69
C LYS A 386 -4.34 7.45 22.21
N GLN A 387 -3.05 7.38 21.94
CA GLN A 387 -2.24 8.53 21.54
C GLN A 387 -1.52 8.27 20.22
N ARG A 388 -1.59 9.28 19.36
CA ARG A 388 -0.80 9.36 18.13
C ARG A 388 0.55 10.01 18.39
N GLU A 389 1.59 9.49 17.76
CA GLU A 389 2.93 10.04 17.77
C GLU A 389 3.54 10.06 16.37
N ALA A 390 4.17 11.18 15.99
CA ALA A 390 5.01 11.26 14.83
C ALA A 390 6.44 10.88 15.23
N LEU A 391 6.90 9.73 14.75
CA LEU A 391 8.27 9.27 15.00
C LEU A 391 9.28 10.02 14.14
N GLY A 392 8.86 10.53 13.00
CA GLY A 392 9.62 11.44 12.17
C GLY A 392 9.91 10.93 10.76
N LEU A 393 10.78 11.65 10.07
CA LEU A 393 11.24 11.34 8.73
C LEU A 393 12.02 10.01 8.73
N MET A 394 11.63 9.09 7.87
CA MET A 394 12.34 7.81 7.72
C MET A 394 13.65 8.04 6.98
N ILE A 395 14.74 7.77 7.67
CA ILE A 395 16.09 7.80 7.12
C ILE A 395 16.83 6.53 7.52
N THR A 396 17.72 6.07 6.68
CA THR A 396 18.59 4.94 7.02
C THR A 396 19.64 5.35 8.05
N ASP A 397 20.25 4.37 8.70
CA ASP A 397 21.34 4.58 9.67
C ASP A 397 22.56 5.26 9.05
N ASP A 398 22.76 5.13 7.76
CA ASP A 398 23.79 5.87 6.99
C ASP A 398 23.28 7.20 6.40
N GLY A 399 22.04 7.62 6.71
CA GLY A 399 21.47 8.94 6.43
C GLY A 399 20.79 9.09 5.05
N CYS A 400 20.43 7.99 4.37
CA CYS A 400 19.67 8.00 3.13
C CYS A 400 18.17 8.21 3.38
N LEU A 401 17.50 8.96 2.50
CA LEU A 401 16.06 9.16 2.55
C LEU A 401 15.31 7.89 2.13
N CYS A 402 14.17 7.66 2.77
CA CYS A 402 13.23 6.60 2.41
C CYS A 402 11.92 7.18 1.92
N PHE A 403 11.33 6.58 0.89
CA PHE A 403 10.05 7.05 0.37
C PHE A 403 9.21 5.94 -0.27
N GLY A 404 7.91 6.25 -0.48
CA GLY A 404 7.01 5.38 -1.23
C GLY A 404 6.82 4.01 -0.60
N MET A 405 6.75 3.95 0.75
CA MET A 405 6.55 2.68 1.45
C MET A 405 5.24 2.03 1.00
N GLY A 406 5.31 0.78 0.57
CA GLY A 406 4.19 0.00 0.06
C GLY A 406 3.43 -0.71 1.16
N GLY A 407 3.86 -1.85 1.61
CA GLY A 407 3.27 -2.65 2.69
C GLY A 407 4.02 -2.54 4.00
N ALA A 408 3.42 -3.07 5.05
CA ALA A 408 4.05 -3.20 6.36
C ALA A 408 3.74 -4.55 6.98
N CYS A 409 4.67 -5.06 7.79
CA CYS A 409 4.42 -6.18 8.68
C CYS A 409 5.27 -6.08 9.95
N THR A 410 4.92 -6.85 10.96
CA THR A 410 5.70 -6.99 12.19
C THR A 410 6.52 -8.28 12.14
N GLY A 411 7.80 -8.20 12.46
CA GLY A 411 8.64 -9.36 12.66
C GLY A 411 8.21 -10.12 13.92
N GLN A 412 7.80 -11.37 13.75
CA GLN A 412 7.17 -12.14 14.81
C GLN A 412 8.13 -12.52 15.94
N LYS A 413 9.44 -12.60 15.66
CA LYS A 413 10.45 -12.95 16.65
C LYS A 413 11.29 -11.78 17.14
N ASP A 414 11.53 -10.79 16.30
CA ASP A 414 12.42 -9.68 16.63
C ASP A 414 11.67 -8.38 17.00
N GLY A 415 10.36 -8.32 16.74
CA GLY A 415 9.51 -7.18 17.07
C GLY A 415 9.77 -5.93 16.21
N ARG A 416 10.63 -6.01 15.20
CA ARG A 416 10.86 -4.92 14.26
C ARG A 416 9.64 -4.72 13.35
N ILE A 417 9.50 -3.51 12.86
CA ILE A 417 8.48 -3.16 11.87
C ILE A 417 9.16 -3.07 10.51
N TYR A 418 8.67 -3.87 9.59
CA TYR A 418 9.21 -3.95 8.24
C TYR A 418 8.32 -3.25 7.23
N PHE A 419 8.95 -2.57 6.28
CA PHE A 419 8.33 -1.90 5.15
C PHE A 419 9.11 -2.25 3.89
N VAL A 420 8.51 -2.09 2.73
CA VAL A 420 9.25 -2.06 1.46
C VAL A 420 8.99 -0.74 0.76
N GLY A 421 10.03 -0.14 0.25
CA GLY A 421 9.97 1.12 -0.46
C GLY A 421 11.31 1.48 -1.09
N ALA A 422 11.38 2.66 -1.67
CA ALA A 422 12.60 3.14 -2.26
C ALA A 422 13.51 3.80 -1.21
N VAL A 423 14.80 3.56 -1.32
CA VAL A 423 15.84 4.14 -0.49
C VAL A 423 16.87 4.82 -1.38
N GLU A 424 17.26 6.04 -1.01
CA GLU A 424 18.23 6.85 -1.73
C GLU A 424 19.56 6.12 -1.93
N GLU A 425 20.13 6.28 -3.12
CA GLU A 425 21.46 5.78 -3.46
C GLU A 425 22.48 6.92 -3.35
N LYS A 426 23.51 6.73 -2.55
CA LYS A 426 24.61 7.72 -2.41
C LYS A 426 25.63 7.64 -3.53
N ASP A 427 25.72 6.49 -4.19
CA ASP A 427 26.65 6.26 -5.29
C ASP A 427 25.87 6.01 -6.58
N GLU A 428 25.95 6.95 -7.52
CA GLU A 428 25.34 6.84 -8.84
C GLU A 428 25.77 5.58 -9.62
N LYS A 429 26.91 4.99 -9.23
CA LYS A 429 27.42 3.75 -9.84
C LYS A 429 26.81 2.50 -9.23
N SER A 430 26.27 2.60 -8.02
CA SER A 430 25.64 1.46 -7.31
C SER A 430 24.19 1.22 -7.72
N VAL A 431 23.73 1.94 -8.70
CA VAL A 431 22.40 1.89 -9.22
C VAL A 431 22.10 0.50 -9.79
N VAL A 432 21.58 -0.36 -8.97
CA VAL A 432 21.11 -1.67 -9.34
C VAL A 432 19.75 -1.52 -10.02
N GLY A 433 19.70 -1.93 -11.28
CA GLY A 433 18.49 -1.91 -12.06
C GLY A 433 18.18 -0.57 -12.73
N LYS A 434 17.53 -0.66 -13.85
CA LYS A 434 17.24 0.46 -14.77
C LYS A 434 16.18 1.44 -14.26
N VAL A 435 15.49 1.13 -13.16
CA VAL A 435 14.54 2.03 -12.49
C VAL A 435 15.19 3.33 -12.08
N SER A 436 16.39 3.24 -11.66
CA SER A 436 17.21 4.34 -11.20
C SER A 436 17.68 5.31 -12.27
N ARG A 437 17.45 5.05 -13.54
CA ARG A 437 17.67 6.09 -14.56
C ARG A 437 16.81 7.33 -14.34
N ARG A 438 15.82 7.25 -13.45
CA ARG A 438 14.91 8.37 -13.16
C ARG A 438 15.19 9.04 -11.81
N TRP A 439 15.76 8.27 -10.84
CA TRP A 439 16.06 8.74 -9.50
C TRP A 439 17.22 7.95 -8.91
N PRO A 440 18.05 8.57 -8.04
CA PRO A 440 19.08 7.84 -7.31
C PRO A 440 18.45 7.03 -6.16
N PHE A 441 17.46 6.20 -6.46
CA PHE A 441 16.76 5.38 -5.48
C PHE A 441 16.63 3.95 -5.99
N SER A 442 16.69 2.99 -5.09
CA SER A 442 16.36 1.60 -5.39
C SER A 442 15.48 0.99 -4.30
N MET A 443 14.70 -0.02 -4.67
CA MET A 443 13.84 -0.71 -3.74
C MET A 443 14.65 -1.45 -2.66
N ALA A 444 14.16 -1.41 -1.44
CA ALA A 444 14.76 -2.09 -0.30
C ALA A 444 13.68 -2.54 0.69
N LEU A 445 14.00 -3.59 1.45
CA LEU A 445 13.32 -3.90 2.69
C LEU A 445 13.88 -2.96 3.78
N VAL A 446 13.00 -2.26 4.47
CA VAL A 446 13.33 -1.26 5.49
C VAL A 446 12.82 -1.75 6.84
N ALA A 447 13.66 -1.72 7.86
CA ALA A 447 13.34 -2.20 9.20
C ALA A 447 13.48 -1.07 10.23
N TYR A 448 12.39 -0.77 10.94
CA TYR A 448 12.38 0.10 12.12
C TYR A 448 12.41 -0.76 13.38
N ASP A 449 13.28 -0.44 14.32
CA ASP A 449 13.41 -1.15 15.60
C ASP A 449 12.83 -0.29 16.75
N PRO A 450 11.61 -0.58 17.23
CA PRO A 450 11.01 0.19 18.32
C PRO A 450 11.81 0.11 19.63
N ALA A 451 12.65 -0.93 19.82
CA ALA A 451 13.47 -1.08 21.02
C ALA A 451 14.69 -0.16 21.05
N LYS A 452 15.11 0.32 19.89
CA LYS A 452 16.25 1.26 19.73
C LYS A 452 15.86 2.72 19.70
N GLU A 453 14.60 3.02 19.96
CA GLU A 453 14.13 4.41 20.00
C GLU A 453 14.90 5.18 21.08
N VAL A 454 15.68 6.19 20.66
CA VAL A 454 16.35 7.11 21.59
C VAL A 454 15.25 8.01 22.20
N LYS A 455 15.08 7.89 23.51
CA LYS A 455 14.11 8.68 24.29
C LYS A 455 14.53 10.15 24.38
#